data_8176dfcadc970079a2cb55b0994c350a
#
_entry.id   8176dfcadc970079a2cb55b0994c350a
#
_cell.length_a   1.000
_cell.length_b   1.000
_cell.length_c   1.000
_cell.angle_alpha   90.00
_cell.angle_beta   90.00
_cell.angle_gamma   90.00
#
_symmetry.space_group_name_H-M   'P 1'
#
loop_
_entity.id
_entity.type
_entity.pdbx_description
1 polymer ?
#
loop_
_entity_poly.entity_id
_entity_poly.type
_entity_poly.pdbx_seq_one_letter_code
_entity_poly.pdbx_strand_id
1 'polypeptide(L)'
;MSAEALAVIERLFKALIFVPTIALVGWWIFANFLDRTLTIQEAFFGFLLLGVAFVFGVVSIVAGGWGFVGIMAIVYLAILALVTWEYVYWRRREKEHYLAEVEKLRNAIEKDPTNAAAYSFLGESLVKLSRFEEAQEMFERALELDPESKRDRRLLRQARERRTQYPWMRSD
;
A
#
# COMPACT_ATOMS: atom_id res chain seq x y z
N MET A 1 -30.59 -26.19 -31.11
CA MET A 1 -30.05 -24.84 -30.88
C MET A 1 -29.04 -24.60 -32.01
N SER A 2 -29.17 -23.51 -32.77
CA SER A 2 -28.26 -23.23 -33.89
C SER A 2 -26.85 -22.88 -33.36
N ALA A 3 -25.81 -23.13 -34.15
CA ALA A 3 -24.43 -22.78 -33.82
C ALA A 3 -24.30 -21.27 -33.53
N GLU A 4 -25.06 -20.42 -34.22
CA GLU A 4 -25.12 -18.99 -34.00
C GLU A 4 -25.70 -18.63 -32.63
N ALA A 5 -26.76 -19.31 -32.16
CA ALA A 5 -27.33 -19.10 -30.84
C ALA A 5 -26.33 -19.44 -29.72
N LEU A 6 -25.57 -20.53 -29.89
CA LEU A 6 -24.51 -20.90 -28.95
C LEU A 6 -23.38 -19.84 -28.90
N ALA A 7 -22.96 -19.31 -30.04
CA ALA A 7 -21.95 -18.26 -30.10
C ALA A 7 -22.41 -16.96 -29.46
N VAL A 8 -23.68 -16.60 -29.61
CA VAL A 8 -24.25 -15.41 -28.93
C VAL A 8 -24.31 -15.61 -27.42
N ILE A 9 -24.76 -16.76 -26.93
CA ILE A 9 -24.80 -17.10 -25.50
C ILE A 9 -23.39 -17.04 -24.90
N GLU A 10 -22.40 -17.59 -25.56
CA GLU A 10 -20.99 -17.56 -25.12
C GLU A 10 -20.46 -16.12 -25.01
N ARG A 11 -20.74 -15.27 -26.00
CA ARG A 11 -20.35 -13.85 -25.96
C ARG A 11 -21.01 -13.09 -24.82
N LEU A 12 -22.31 -13.31 -24.61
CA LEU A 12 -23.06 -12.71 -23.50
C LEU A 12 -22.53 -13.16 -22.15
N PHE A 13 -22.19 -14.44 -22.00
CA PHE A 13 -21.62 -14.97 -20.76
C PHE A 13 -20.25 -14.36 -20.45
N LYS A 14 -19.37 -14.25 -21.48
CA LYS A 14 -18.08 -13.57 -21.34
C LYS A 14 -18.24 -12.10 -20.94
N ALA A 15 -19.16 -11.38 -21.56
CA ALA A 15 -19.45 -9.98 -21.26
C ALA A 15 -20.00 -9.82 -19.82
N LEU A 16 -20.88 -10.71 -19.38
CA LEU A 16 -21.48 -10.68 -18.05
C LEU A 16 -20.46 -10.84 -16.92
N ILE A 17 -19.38 -11.58 -17.14
CA ILE A 17 -18.29 -11.74 -16.16
C ILE A 17 -17.31 -10.58 -16.26
N PHE A 18 -16.93 -10.19 -17.47
CA PHE A 18 -15.85 -9.25 -17.74
C PHE A 18 -16.19 -7.80 -17.35
N VAL A 19 -17.38 -7.32 -17.72
CA VAL A 19 -17.78 -5.93 -17.49
C VAL A 19 -17.89 -5.59 -16.00
N PRO A 20 -18.56 -6.39 -15.15
CA PRO A 20 -18.62 -6.12 -13.72
C PRO A 20 -17.23 -6.20 -13.04
N THR A 21 -16.37 -7.13 -13.48
CA THR A 21 -15.02 -7.27 -12.91
C THR A 21 -14.18 -6.01 -13.15
N ILE A 22 -14.19 -5.47 -14.38
CA ILE A 22 -13.49 -4.22 -14.70
C ILE A 22 -14.09 -3.04 -13.93
N ALA A 23 -15.41 -2.96 -13.83
CA ALA A 23 -16.08 -1.89 -13.09
C ALA A 23 -15.71 -1.92 -11.59
N LEU A 24 -15.67 -3.10 -10.96
CA LEU A 24 -15.27 -3.28 -9.57
C LEU A 24 -13.81 -2.89 -9.33
N VAL A 25 -12.89 -3.32 -10.20
CA VAL A 25 -11.47 -2.96 -10.09
C VAL A 25 -11.28 -1.45 -10.29
N GLY A 26 -11.94 -0.87 -11.29
CA GLY A 26 -11.90 0.58 -11.52
C GLY A 26 -12.43 1.39 -10.34
N TRP A 27 -13.54 0.95 -9.76
CA TRP A 27 -14.11 1.53 -8.55
C TRP A 27 -13.13 1.43 -7.38
N TRP A 28 -12.49 0.27 -7.18
CA TRP A 28 -11.51 0.06 -6.12
C TRP A 28 -10.30 0.99 -6.27
N ILE A 29 -9.74 1.13 -7.49
CA ILE A 29 -8.62 2.06 -7.75
C ILE A 29 -9.05 3.50 -7.46
N PHE A 30 -10.24 3.89 -7.93
CA PHE A 30 -10.78 5.23 -7.74
C PHE A 30 -11.01 5.56 -6.25
N ALA A 31 -11.62 4.63 -5.50
CA ALA A 31 -11.86 4.80 -4.06
C ALA A 31 -10.54 4.97 -3.29
N ASN A 32 -9.54 4.12 -3.55
CA ASN A 32 -8.25 4.22 -2.88
C ASN A 32 -7.46 5.48 -3.30
N PHE A 33 -7.66 5.99 -4.51
CA PHE A 33 -7.11 7.27 -4.94
C PHE A 33 -7.75 8.45 -4.18
N LEU A 34 -9.08 8.45 -4.00
CA LEU A 34 -9.79 9.47 -3.23
C LEU A 34 -9.37 9.47 -1.76
N ASP A 35 -9.16 8.30 -1.16
CA ASP A 35 -8.70 8.16 0.22
C ASP A 35 -7.21 8.50 0.41
N ARG A 36 -6.52 8.95 -0.65
CA ARG A 36 -5.08 9.27 -0.69
C ARG A 36 -4.17 8.13 -0.24
N THR A 37 -4.64 6.90 -0.35
CA THR A 37 -3.83 5.69 -0.09
C THR A 37 -2.97 5.32 -1.29
N LEU A 38 -3.35 5.77 -2.51
CA LEU A 38 -2.59 5.63 -3.75
C LEU A 38 -1.99 6.98 -4.17
N THR A 39 -0.76 6.95 -4.66
CA THR A 39 -0.15 8.09 -5.31
C THR A 39 -0.74 8.30 -6.71
N ILE A 40 -0.58 9.52 -7.26
CA ILE A 40 -1.05 9.84 -8.64
C ILE A 40 -0.43 8.87 -9.66
N GLN A 41 0.84 8.48 -9.48
CA GLN A 41 1.53 7.54 -10.37
C GLN A 41 0.92 6.14 -10.30
N GLU A 42 0.68 5.63 -9.10
CA GLU A 42 0.07 4.30 -8.90
C GLU A 42 -1.34 4.23 -9.47
N ALA A 43 -2.15 5.28 -9.26
CA ALA A 43 -3.48 5.37 -9.85
C ALA A 43 -3.41 5.42 -11.39
N PHE A 44 -2.48 6.19 -11.96
CA PHE A 44 -2.28 6.27 -13.42
C PHE A 44 -1.92 4.89 -14.01
N PHE A 45 -0.96 4.19 -13.43
CA PHE A 45 -0.60 2.83 -13.87
C PHE A 45 -1.76 1.85 -13.70
N GLY A 46 -2.53 1.95 -12.62
CA GLY A 46 -3.72 1.14 -12.40
C GLY A 46 -4.77 1.34 -13.49
N PHE A 47 -5.09 2.60 -13.84
CA PHE A 47 -6.02 2.91 -14.92
C PHE A 47 -5.49 2.51 -16.30
N LEU A 48 -4.19 2.66 -16.56
CA LEU A 48 -3.57 2.20 -17.80
C LEU A 48 -3.72 0.69 -17.97
N LEU A 49 -3.41 -0.08 -16.93
CA LEU A 49 -3.56 -1.54 -16.95
C LEU A 49 -5.03 -1.97 -17.12
N LEU A 50 -5.95 -1.24 -16.49
CA LEU A 50 -7.38 -1.47 -16.65
C LEU A 50 -7.84 -1.21 -18.09
N GLY A 51 -7.35 -0.12 -18.72
CA GLY A 51 -7.63 0.20 -20.11
C GLY A 51 -7.11 -0.87 -21.07
N VAL A 52 -5.91 -1.36 -20.85
CA VAL A 52 -5.34 -2.47 -21.62
C VAL A 52 -6.17 -3.74 -21.45
N ALA A 53 -6.53 -4.11 -20.24
CA ALA A 53 -7.39 -5.26 -19.95
C ALA A 53 -8.77 -5.12 -20.62
N PHE A 54 -9.34 -3.92 -20.64
CA PHE A 54 -10.60 -3.64 -21.31
C PHE A 54 -10.53 -3.88 -22.81
N VAL A 55 -9.52 -3.33 -23.50
CA VAL A 55 -9.32 -3.52 -24.95
C VAL A 55 -9.18 -5.00 -25.28
N PHE A 56 -8.35 -5.73 -24.54
CA PHE A 56 -8.16 -7.16 -24.75
C PHE A 56 -9.42 -7.97 -24.46
N GLY A 57 -10.20 -7.59 -23.47
CA GLY A 57 -11.49 -8.24 -23.18
C GLY A 57 -12.48 -8.07 -24.32
N VAL A 58 -12.60 -6.88 -24.88
CA VAL A 58 -13.45 -6.60 -26.05
C VAL A 58 -13.00 -7.44 -27.26
N VAL A 59 -11.69 -7.46 -27.54
CA VAL A 59 -11.12 -8.27 -28.64
C VAL A 59 -11.43 -9.76 -28.42
N SER A 60 -11.31 -10.28 -27.20
CA SER A 60 -11.63 -11.67 -26.87
C SER A 60 -13.12 -12.01 -27.10
N ILE A 61 -14.02 -11.10 -26.76
CA ILE A 61 -15.46 -11.28 -26.98
C ILE A 61 -15.78 -11.32 -28.49
N VAL A 62 -15.13 -10.46 -29.28
CA VAL A 62 -15.36 -10.35 -30.71
C VAL A 62 -14.71 -11.50 -31.49
N ALA A 63 -13.46 -11.84 -31.17
CA ALA A 63 -12.67 -12.87 -31.88
C ALA A 63 -13.07 -14.33 -31.56
N GLY A 64 -13.82 -14.55 -30.45
CA GLY A 64 -14.52 -15.82 -30.23
C GLY A 64 -13.66 -16.98 -29.73
N GLY A 65 -12.49 -16.80 -29.14
CA GLY A 65 -11.61 -17.88 -28.69
C GLY A 65 -11.42 -17.98 -27.16
N TRP A 66 -11.73 -19.12 -26.53
CA TRP A 66 -11.43 -19.39 -25.11
C TRP A 66 -9.92 -19.44 -24.83
N GLY A 67 -9.10 -19.86 -25.77
CA GLY A 67 -7.64 -19.89 -25.67
C GLY A 67 -7.04 -18.48 -25.45
N PHE A 68 -7.60 -17.49 -26.12
CA PHE A 68 -7.18 -16.10 -25.96
C PHE A 68 -7.51 -15.56 -24.55
N VAL A 69 -8.68 -15.92 -24.00
CA VAL A 69 -9.05 -15.57 -22.61
C VAL A 69 -8.07 -16.17 -21.61
N GLY A 70 -7.67 -17.43 -21.82
CA GLY A 70 -6.69 -18.12 -20.97
C GLY A 70 -5.32 -17.44 -20.97
N ILE A 71 -4.81 -17.09 -22.15
CA ILE A 71 -3.53 -16.39 -22.29
C ILE A 71 -3.58 -15.02 -21.59
N MET A 72 -4.66 -14.26 -21.77
CA MET A 72 -4.82 -12.96 -21.13
C MET A 72 -4.92 -13.07 -19.60
N ALA A 73 -5.60 -14.08 -19.08
CA ALA A 73 -5.66 -14.35 -17.64
C ALA A 73 -4.25 -14.63 -17.07
N ILE A 74 -3.45 -15.41 -17.75
CA ILE A 74 -2.06 -15.70 -17.33
C ILE A 74 -1.21 -14.43 -17.34
N VAL A 75 -1.30 -13.61 -18.39
CA VAL A 75 -0.56 -12.34 -18.48
C VAL A 75 -0.98 -11.39 -17.35
N TYR A 76 -2.29 -11.30 -17.08
CA TYR A 76 -2.81 -10.46 -16.00
C TYR A 76 -2.33 -10.92 -14.61
N LEU A 77 -2.35 -12.23 -14.34
CA LEU A 77 -1.83 -12.80 -13.11
C LEU A 77 -0.32 -12.59 -12.97
N ALA A 78 0.44 -12.68 -14.06
CA ALA A 78 1.87 -12.39 -14.05
C ALA A 78 2.16 -10.92 -13.71
N ILE A 79 1.39 -9.97 -14.27
CA ILE A 79 1.50 -8.55 -13.96
C ILE A 79 1.14 -8.29 -12.49
N LEU A 80 0.04 -8.87 -11.99
CA LEU A 80 -0.34 -8.77 -10.58
C LEU A 80 0.75 -9.32 -9.65
N ALA A 81 1.35 -10.45 -10.01
CA ALA A 81 2.44 -11.04 -9.25
C ALA A 81 3.68 -10.13 -9.22
N LEU A 82 4.03 -9.50 -10.35
CA LEU A 82 5.14 -8.55 -10.44
C LEU A 82 4.88 -7.30 -9.59
N VAL A 83 3.70 -6.70 -9.70
CA VAL A 83 3.33 -5.50 -8.92
C VAL A 83 3.31 -5.80 -7.41
N THR A 84 2.74 -6.95 -7.01
CA THR A 84 2.75 -7.38 -5.61
C THR A 84 4.16 -7.68 -5.11
N TRP A 85 4.99 -8.31 -5.93
CA TRP A 85 6.39 -8.57 -5.61
C TRP A 85 7.16 -7.27 -5.38
N GLU A 86 7.03 -6.31 -6.30
CA GLU A 86 7.69 -5.01 -6.21
C GLU A 86 7.23 -4.25 -4.96
N TYR A 87 5.91 -4.19 -4.69
CA TYR A 87 5.35 -3.58 -3.49
C TYR A 87 5.89 -4.20 -2.20
N VAL A 88 5.93 -5.53 -2.11
CA VAL A 88 6.45 -6.25 -0.93
C VAL A 88 7.95 -6.03 -0.78
N TYR A 89 8.70 -6.00 -1.89
CA TYR A 89 10.14 -5.78 -1.89
C TYR A 89 10.52 -4.38 -1.38
N TRP A 90 9.84 -3.34 -1.88
CA TRP A 90 10.07 -1.96 -1.44
C TRP A 90 9.70 -1.76 0.02
N ARG A 91 8.59 -2.34 0.46
CA ARG A 91 8.14 -2.27 1.85
C ARG A 91 9.11 -2.96 2.83
N ARG A 92 9.73 -4.06 2.42
CA ARG A 92 10.76 -4.74 3.22
C ARG A 92 12.02 -3.88 3.35
N ARG A 93 12.48 -3.31 2.24
CA ARG A 93 13.67 -2.43 2.22
C ARG A 93 13.48 -1.18 3.07
N GLU A 94 12.31 -0.56 2.99
CA GLU A 94 11.98 0.60 3.83
C GLU A 94 12.01 0.24 5.32
N LYS A 95 11.46 -0.91 5.70
CA LYS A 95 11.50 -1.41 7.07
C LYS A 95 12.93 -1.67 7.57
N GLU A 96 13.77 -2.30 6.75
CA GLU A 96 15.18 -2.55 7.08
C GLU A 96 15.95 -1.23 7.28
N HIS A 97 15.69 -0.23 6.46
CA HIS A 97 16.28 1.09 6.59
C HIS A 97 15.94 1.74 7.95
N TYR A 98 14.66 1.74 8.34
CA TYR A 98 14.26 2.29 9.64
C TYR A 98 14.77 1.46 10.82
N LEU A 99 14.91 0.14 10.70
CA LEU A 99 15.53 -0.69 11.74
C LEU A 99 17.00 -0.33 11.95
N ALA A 100 17.75 -0.13 10.88
CA ALA A 100 19.15 0.30 10.95
C ALA A 100 19.27 1.72 11.54
N GLU A 101 18.33 2.62 11.22
CA GLU A 101 18.29 3.96 11.78
C GLU A 101 17.98 3.96 13.29
N VAL A 102 17.03 3.13 13.74
CA VAL A 102 16.73 2.90 15.15
C VAL A 102 17.98 2.47 15.92
N GLU A 103 18.74 1.52 15.39
CA GLU A 103 19.97 1.04 16.03
C GLU A 103 21.03 2.13 16.11
N LYS A 104 21.21 2.89 15.03
CA LYS A 104 22.12 4.04 15.00
C LYS A 104 21.76 5.11 16.04
N LEU A 105 20.46 5.42 16.18
CA LEU A 105 19.97 6.43 17.12
C LEU A 105 20.06 5.94 18.56
N ARG A 106 19.81 4.65 18.84
CA ARG A 106 20.06 4.07 20.17
C ARG A 106 21.52 4.20 20.59
N ASN A 107 22.44 3.86 19.69
CA ASN A 107 23.86 4.03 19.95
C ASN A 107 24.27 5.51 20.15
N ALA A 108 23.57 6.45 19.48
CA ALA A 108 23.81 7.88 19.70
C ALA A 108 23.32 8.34 21.09
N ILE A 109 22.18 7.84 21.56
CA ILE A 109 21.62 8.10 22.88
C ILE A 109 22.51 7.50 23.99
N GLU A 110 23.08 6.31 23.78
CA GLU A 110 24.03 5.73 24.73
C GLU A 110 25.30 6.58 24.92
N LYS A 111 25.75 7.24 23.85
CA LYS A 111 26.91 8.14 23.90
C LYS A 111 26.58 9.51 24.51
N ASP A 112 25.40 10.00 24.23
CA ASP A 112 24.92 11.29 24.74
C ASP A 112 23.43 11.18 25.15
N PRO A 113 23.15 10.81 26.41
CA PRO A 113 21.79 10.68 26.93
C PRO A 113 21.04 12.02 27.06
N THR A 114 21.70 13.15 26.89
CA THR A 114 21.11 14.48 26.97
C THR A 114 20.68 15.04 25.61
N ASN A 115 20.89 14.29 24.54
CA ASN A 115 20.56 14.68 23.18
C ASN A 115 19.06 14.53 22.89
N ALA A 116 18.27 15.56 23.15
CA ALA A 116 16.82 15.58 22.87
C ALA A 116 16.49 15.26 21.42
N ALA A 117 17.32 15.73 20.47
CA ALA A 117 17.10 15.46 19.04
C ALA A 117 17.23 13.97 18.69
N ALA A 118 18.15 13.23 19.31
CA ALA A 118 18.28 11.79 19.09
C ALA A 118 17.02 11.04 19.54
N TYR A 119 16.44 11.38 20.67
CA TYR A 119 15.16 10.81 21.12
C TYR A 119 14.02 11.16 20.17
N SER A 120 13.95 12.41 19.70
CA SER A 120 12.92 12.85 18.75
C SER A 120 13.00 12.05 17.44
N PHE A 121 14.18 11.92 16.83
CA PHE A 121 14.36 11.13 15.60
C PHE A 121 14.12 9.63 15.81
N LEU A 122 14.50 9.08 16.95
CA LEU A 122 14.21 7.69 17.30
C LEU A 122 12.69 7.47 17.37
N GLY A 123 11.95 8.38 18.00
CA GLY A 123 10.50 8.33 18.02
C GLY A 123 9.87 8.36 16.63
N GLU A 124 10.39 9.19 15.70
CA GLU A 124 9.91 9.23 14.31
C GLU A 124 10.16 7.92 13.57
N SER A 125 11.36 7.35 13.69
CA SER A 125 11.70 6.06 13.07
C SER A 125 10.85 4.92 13.61
N LEU A 126 10.54 4.93 14.92
CA LEU A 126 9.62 3.98 15.55
C LEU A 126 8.18 4.13 15.05
N VAL A 127 7.68 5.35 14.81
CA VAL A 127 6.37 5.60 14.20
C VAL A 127 6.31 4.99 12.79
N LYS A 128 7.39 5.11 12.00
CA LYS A 128 7.49 4.48 10.66
C LYS A 128 7.46 2.95 10.71
N LEU A 129 7.97 2.38 11.79
CA LEU A 129 7.90 0.95 12.08
C LEU A 129 6.57 0.51 12.73
N SER A 130 5.63 1.43 12.94
CA SER A 130 4.36 1.20 13.63
C SER A 130 4.51 0.81 15.12
N ARG A 131 5.67 1.09 15.74
CA ARG A 131 5.96 0.86 17.15
C ARG A 131 5.55 2.08 17.97
N PHE A 132 4.23 2.35 18.02
CA PHE A 132 3.69 3.61 18.55
C PHE A 132 3.91 3.80 20.03
N GLU A 133 3.93 2.74 20.86
CA GLU A 133 4.16 2.81 22.29
C GLU A 133 5.57 3.28 22.59
N GLU A 134 6.55 2.65 22.00
CA GLU A 134 7.95 3.04 22.14
C GLU A 134 8.21 4.46 21.58
N ALA A 135 7.56 4.81 20.48
CA ALA A 135 7.67 6.17 19.94
C ALA A 135 7.14 7.23 20.91
N GLN A 136 6.06 6.95 21.65
CA GLN A 136 5.55 7.87 22.69
C GLN A 136 6.58 8.07 23.80
N GLU A 137 7.17 7.00 24.31
CA GLU A 137 8.22 7.07 25.34
C GLU A 137 9.40 7.93 24.88
N MET A 138 9.82 7.76 23.62
CA MET A 138 10.94 8.54 23.05
C MET A 138 10.57 10.02 22.92
N PHE A 139 9.36 10.35 22.47
CA PHE A 139 8.92 11.75 22.40
C PHE A 139 8.72 12.38 23.78
N GLU A 140 8.24 11.63 24.76
CA GLU A 140 8.15 12.08 26.15
C GLU A 140 9.55 12.40 26.71
N ARG A 141 10.52 11.52 26.45
CA ARG A 141 11.90 11.74 26.85
C ARG A 141 12.54 12.94 26.14
N ALA A 142 12.27 13.13 24.86
CA ALA A 142 12.71 14.31 24.12
C ALA A 142 12.15 15.60 24.74
N LEU A 143 10.88 15.59 25.17
CA LEU A 143 10.23 16.74 25.81
C LEU A 143 10.68 16.99 27.25
N GLU A 144 11.15 15.98 27.97
CA GLU A 144 11.80 16.19 29.28
C GLU A 144 13.10 16.96 29.13
N LEU A 145 13.85 16.73 28.04
CA LEU A 145 15.12 17.40 27.75
C LEU A 145 14.92 18.76 27.07
N ASP A 146 13.93 18.89 26.20
CA ASP A 146 13.53 20.15 25.54
C ASP A 146 12.01 20.38 25.66
N PRO A 147 11.53 20.97 26.77
CA PRO A 147 10.11 21.23 27.01
C PRO A 147 9.48 22.22 26.02
N GLU A 148 10.27 23.05 25.33
CA GLU A 148 9.76 24.06 24.41
C GLU A 148 9.53 23.53 23.00
N SER A 149 9.93 22.29 22.67
CA SER A 149 9.79 21.69 21.35
C SER A 149 8.31 21.52 20.95
N LYS A 150 7.85 22.43 20.10
CA LYS A 150 6.49 22.35 19.50
C LYS A 150 6.36 21.17 18.53
N ARG A 151 7.49 20.75 17.94
CA ARG A 151 7.56 19.60 17.04
C ARG A 151 7.25 18.31 17.79
N ASP A 152 7.93 18.04 18.90
CA ASP A 152 7.80 16.80 19.65
C ASP A 152 6.44 16.68 20.33
N ARG A 153 5.89 17.79 20.84
CA ARG A 153 4.49 17.82 21.34
C ARG A 153 3.48 17.40 20.25
N ARG A 154 3.68 17.81 19.01
CA ARG A 154 2.81 17.45 17.88
C ARG A 154 2.99 15.99 17.49
N LEU A 155 4.24 15.51 17.42
CA LEU A 155 4.55 14.12 17.11
C LEU A 155 4.03 13.14 18.17
N LEU A 156 4.17 13.48 19.44
CA LEU A 156 3.61 12.73 20.56
C LEU A 156 2.08 12.59 20.43
N ARG A 157 1.39 13.69 20.10
CA ARG A 157 -0.06 13.64 19.88
C ARG A 157 -0.42 12.72 18.74
N GLN A 158 0.28 12.82 17.61
CA GLN A 158 0.05 11.94 16.45
C GLN A 158 0.31 10.46 16.79
N ALA A 159 1.37 10.15 17.54
CA ALA A 159 1.66 8.79 17.96
C ALA A 159 0.55 8.22 18.86
N ARG A 160 0.02 9.01 19.79
CA ARG A 160 -1.11 8.63 20.65
C ARG A 160 -2.40 8.38 19.84
N GLU A 161 -2.71 9.27 18.90
CA GLU A 161 -3.88 9.11 18.02
C GLU A 161 -3.78 7.84 17.18
N ARG A 162 -2.60 7.55 16.59
CA ARG A 162 -2.38 6.32 15.83
C ARG A 162 -2.47 5.07 16.68
N ARG A 163 -1.97 5.08 17.90
CA ARG A 163 -2.10 3.95 18.83
C ARG A 163 -3.56 3.63 19.12
N THR A 164 -4.41 4.64 19.33
CA THR A 164 -5.85 4.43 19.57
C THR A 164 -6.59 3.95 18.32
N GLN A 165 -6.17 4.38 17.13
CA GLN A 165 -6.77 3.99 15.87
C GLN A 165 -6.45 2.54 15.47
N TYR A 166 -5.26 2.02 15.87
CA TYR A 166 -4.78 0.70 15.49
C TYR A 166 -4.36 -0.14 16.72
N PRO A 167 -5.30 -0.52 17.59
CA PRO A 167 -4.99 -1.22 18.85
C PRO A 167 -4.40 -2.62 18.65
N TRP A 168 -4.53 -3.20 17.46
CA TRP A 168 -3.95 -4.50 17.10
C TRP A 168 -2.48 -4.46 16.62
N MET A 169 -1.93 -3.25 16.37
CA MET A 169 -0.51 -3.05 16.06
C MET A 169 0.33 -2.93 17.33
N ARG A 170 0.06 -3.79 18.32
CA ARG A 170 0.88 -3.85 19.53
C ARG A 170 2.20 -4.54 19.17
N SER A 171 3.31 -3.92 19.52
CA SER A 171 4.65 -4.54 19.42
C SER A 171 4.76 -5.60 20.52
N ASP A 172 4.53 -6.87 20.16
CA ASP A 172 4.97 -7.99 20.98
C ASP A 172 6.45 -8.24 20.74
#